data_efff275ea0d0a3635f099af77c400399
#
_entry.id   efff275ea0d0a3635f099af77c400399
#
_cell.length_a   1.000
_cell.length_b   1.000
_cell.length_c   1.000
_cell.angle_alpha   90.00
_cell.angle_beta   90.00
_cell.angle_gamma   90.00
#
_symmetry.space_group_name_H-M   'P 1'
#
loop_
_entity.id
_entity.type
_entity.pdbx_description
1 polymer ?
#
loop_
_entity_poly.entity_id
_entity_poly.type
_entity_poly.pdbx_seq_one_letter_code
_entity_poly.pdbx_strand_id
1 'polypeptide(L)'
;GMCLAYDLYDSMGRTMIGRGCELTASYIEKLNDYGFSGVYIDDELSKEIQIEASISEKLRTDGINCIKESDIDHCAEIAAAIVDEILPRGEVSLDMLDLRSYDDYTYAHSVNVAVLCCVIGMGMQMNERDLNYLVTAALLHDLGKLSIPPEILNKPGRLTPEEYQIMKKH
;
A
#
# COMPACT_ATOMS: atom_id res chain seq x y z
N GLY A 1 -16.84 20.92 -12.82
CA GLY A 1 -15.78 20.56 -11.88
C GLY A 1 -15.11 19.29 -12.32
N MET A 2 -14.01 18.92 -11.67
CA MET A 2 -13.33 17.66 -11.91
C MET A 2 -14.05 16.55 -11.14
N CYS A 3 -14.28 15.40 -11.76
CA CYS A 3 -14.90 14.24 -11.12
C CYS A 3 -13.86 13.20 -10.76
N LEU A 4 -14.07 12.52 -9.63
CA LEU A 4 -13.18 11.47 -9.17
C LEU A 4 -13.28 10.24 -10.09
N ALA A 5 -12.15 9.72 -10.55
CA ALA A 5 -12.11 8.58 -11.46
C ALA A 5 -12.27 7.23 -10.75
N TYR A 6 -11.88 7.14 -9.47
CA TYR A 6 -11.93 5.93 -8.64
C TYR A 6 -12.46 6.23 -7.24
N ASP A 7 -13.00 5.21 -6.57
CA ASP A 7 -13.37 5.33 -5.17
C ASP A 7 -12.12 5.60 -4.31
N LEU A 8 -12.25 6.49 -3.32
CA LEU A 8 -11.23 6.70 -2.31
C LEU A 8 -11.64 6.00 -1.02
N TYR A 9 -10.72 5.28 -0.43
CA TYR A 9 -10.93 4.48 0.76
C TYR A 9 -10.16 5.05 1.95
N ASP A 10 -10.72 4.87 3.14
CA ASP A 10 -10.01 5.14 4.40
C ASP A 10 -9.08 3.96 4.77
N SER A 11 -8.32 4.12 5.85
CA SER A 11 -7.42 3.09 6.38
C SER A 11 -8.11 1.79 6.80
N MET A 12 -9.44 1.79 6.88
CA MET A 12 -10.27 0.61 7.20
C MET A 12 -10.92 -0.01 5.96
N GLY A 13 -10.57 0.45 4.75
CA GLY A 13 -11.15 -0.02 3.49
C GLY A 13 -12.59 0.47 3.24
N ARG A 14 -13.08 1.49 3.96
CA ARG A 14 -14.42 2.05 3.75
C ARG A 14 -14.34 3.19 2.73
N THR A 15 -15.28 3.22 1.79
CA THR A 15 -15.35 4.29 0.80
C THR A 15 -15.58 5.64 1.46
N MET A 16 -14.63 6.55 1.33
CA MET A 16 -14.72 7.94 1.79
C MET A 16 -15.43 8.83 0.76
N ILE A 17 -15.03 8.72 -0.49
CA ILE A 17 -15.61 9.47 -1.63
C ILE A 17 -15.72 8.49 -2.78
N GLY A 18 -16.93 8.38 -3.36
CA GLY A 18 -17.19 7.47 -4.47
C GLY A 18 -16.76 8.05 -5.83
N ARG A 19 -16.46 7.15 -6.77
CA ARG A 19 -16.21 7.45 -8.17
C ARG A 19 -17.34 8.35 -8.73
N GLY A 20 -16.96 9.29 -9.60
CA GLY A 20 -17.89 10.23 -10.25
C GLY A 20 -18.31 11.40 -9.35
N CYS A 21 -17.86 11.45 -8.09
CA CYS A 21 -18.11 12.59 -7.22
C CYS A 21 -17.36 13.82 -7.74
N GLU A 22 -18.04 14.95 -7.85
CA GLU A 22 -17.43 16.23 -8.21
C GLU A 22 -16.57 16.75 -7.06
N LEU A 23 -15.30 17.02 -7.33
CA LEU A 23 -14.33 17.51 -6.36
C LEU A 23 -14.54 19.02 -6.16
N THR A 24 -15.14 19.39 -5.04
CA THR A 24 -15.25 20.77 -4.59
C THR A 24 -13.98 21.21 -3.86
N ALA A 25 -13.78 22.53 -3.71
CA ALA A 25 -12.68 23.08 -2.93
C ALA A 25 -12.65 22.51 -1.51
N SER A 26 -13.81 22.30 -0.88
CA SER A 26 -13.92 21.70 0.47
C SER A 26 -13.50 20.22 0.49
N TYR A 27 -13.78 19.45 -0.57
CA TYR A 27 -13.29 18.07 -0.66
C TYR A 27 -11.78 18.03 -0.84
N ILE A 28 -11.21 18.90 -1.68
CA ILE A 28 -9.76 18.99 -1.91
C ILE A 28 -9.04 19.33 -0.61
N GLU A 29 -9.57 20.31 0.16
CA GLU A 29 -9.00 20.70 1.45
C GLU A 29 -9.01 19.53 2.45
N LYS A 30 -10.14 18.82 2.56
CA LYS A 30 -10.23 17.62 3.41
C LYS A 30 -9.29 16.49 2.96
N LEU A 31 -9.17 16.24 1.67
CA LEU A 31 -8.25 15.24 1.15
C LEU A 31 -6.80 15.58 1.50
N ASN A 32 -6.42 16.87 1.43
CA ASN A 32 -5.10 17.32 1.90
C ASN A 32 -4.93 17.10 3.42
N ASP A 33 -5.96 17.38 4.23
CA ASP A 33 -5.94 17.16 5.68
C ASP A 33 -5.80 15.65 6.02
N TYR A 34 -6.43 14.79 5.22
CA TYR A 34 -6.25 13.33 5.29
C TYR A 34 -4.94 12.85 4.65
N GLY A 35 -4.13 13.76 4.10
CA GLY A 35 -2.79 13.47 3.60
C GLY A 35 -2.75 12.84 2.19
N PHE A 36 -3.84 12.87 1.43
CA PHE A 36 -3.80 12.44 0.04
C PHE A 36 -2.90 13.37 -0.78
N SER A 37 -1.86 12.83 -1.39
CA SER A 37 -0.92 13.59 -2.23
C SER A 37 -1.45 13.85 -3.64
N GLY A 38 -2.49 13.13 -4.05
CA GLY A 38 -3.15 13.25 -5.35
C GLY A 38 -4.30 12.27 -5.47
N VAL A 39 -5.17 12.52 -6.45
CA VAL A 39 -6.31 11.64 -6.79
C VAL A 39 -6.44 11.57 -8.31
N TYR A 40 -6.97 10.47 -8.81
CA TYR A 40 -7.30 10.36 -10.23
C TYR A 40 -8.61 11.10 -10.53
N ILE A 41 -8.58 11.90 -11.58
CA ILE A 41 -9.76 12.60 -12.10
C ILE A 41 -10.19 11.99 -13.42
N ASP A 42 -11.51 11.89 -13.62
CA ASP A 42 -12.10 11.51 -14.90
C ASP A 42 -12.22 12.77 -15.78
N ASP A 43 -11.56 12.76 -16.93
CA ASP A 43 -11.64 13.81 -17.94
C ASP A 43 -11.87 13.22 -19.34
N GLU A 44 -12.10 14.10 -20.33
CA GLU A 44 -12.39 13.64 -21.69
C GLU A 44 -11.22 12.94 -22.37
N LEU A 45 -9.97 13.21 -21.94
CA LEU A 45 -8.77 12.64 -22.50
C LEU A 45 -8.44 11.27 -21.90
N SER A 46 -8.90 11.01 -20.68
CA SER A 46 -8.61 9.80 -19.92
C SER A 46 -9.72 8.74 -19.95
N LYS A 47 -10.86 9.01 -20.59
CA LYS A 47 -12.04 8.11 -20.61
C LYS A 47 -11.75 6.69 -21.10
N GLU A 48 -10.75 6.51 -21.96
CA GLU A 48 -10.35 5.21 -22.50
C GLU A 48 -9.23 4.55 -21.69
N ILE A 49 -8.65 5.25 -20.71
CA ILE A 49 -7.57 4.74 -19.88
C ILE A 49 -8.19 4.03 -18.67
N GLN A 50 -8.10 2.71 -18.66
CA GLN A 50 -8.42 1.91 -17.48
C GLN A 50 -7.11 1.61 -16.74
N ILE A 51 -6.97 2.17 -15.54
CA ILE A 51 -5.87 1.81 -14.65
C ILE A 51 -6.35 0.60 -13.86
N GLU A 52 -5.76 -0.56 -14.13
CA GLU A 52 -6.01 -1.76 -13.34
C GLU A 52 -5.13 -1.72 -12.10
N ALA A 53 -5.74 -1.84 -10.92
CA ALA A 53 -5.00 -1.99 -9.68
C ALA A 53 -4.10 -3.23 -9.74
N SER A 54 -2.89 -3.15 -9.21
CA SER A 54 -1.93 -4.25 -9.20
C SER A 54 -2.45 -5.47 -8.43
N ILE A 55 -3.20 -5.23 -7.35
CA ILE A 55 -3.94 -6.24 -6.57
C ILE A 55 -5.33 -5.71 -6.22
N SER A 56 -6.27 -6.61 -5.93
CA SER A 56 -7.60 -6.23 -5.50
C SER A 56 -7.59 -5.46 -4.16
N GLU A 57 -8.53 -4.52 -3.99
CA GLU A 57 -8.68 -3.74 -2.76
C GLU A 57 -8.93 -4.63 -1.53
N LYS A 58 -9.63 -5.74 -1.73
CA LYS A 58 -9.82 -6.73 -0.67
C LYS A 58 -8.48 -7.30 -0.20
N LEU A 59 -7.63 -7.75 -1.14
CA LEU A 59 -6.34 -8.34 -0.82
C LEU A 59 -5.40 -7.31 -0.18
N ARG A 60 -5.46 -6.05 -0.61
CA ARG A 60 -4.74 -4.92 0.01
C ARG A 60 -5.17 -4.72 1.46
N THR A 61 -6.48 -4.69 1.72
CA THR A 61 -7.03 -4.52 3.07
C THR A 61 -6.68 -5.70 3.98
N ASP A 62 -6.81 -6.93 3.48
CA ASP A 62 -6.44 -8.14 4.22
C ASP A 62 -4.95 -8.16 4.56
N GLY A 63 -4.08 -7.70 3.62
CA GLY A 63 -2.65 -7.54 3.85
C GLY A 63 -2.31 -6.52 4.94
N ILE A 64 -2.99 -5.38 4.98
CA ILE A 64 -2.84 -4.39 6.05
C ILE A 64 -3.26 -4.98 7.41
N ASN A 65 -4.38 -5.70 7.44
CA ASN A 65 -4.91 -6.27 8.67
C ASN A 65 -4.02 -7.37 9.24
N CYS A 66 -3.51 -8.29 8.42
CA CYS A 66 -2.63 -9.36 8.91
C CYS A 66 -1.35 -8.82 9.55
N ILE A 67 -0.79 -7.72 9.01
CA ILE A 67 0.38 -7.06 9.60
C ILE A 67 0.01 -6.41 10.95
N LYS A 68 -1.13 -5.70 11.03
CA LYS A 68 -1.64 -5.08 12.26
C LYS A 68 -1.84 -6.09 13.38
N GLU A 69 -2.38 -7.26 13.04
CA GLU A 69 -2.65 -8.35 13.98
C GLU A 69 -1.38 -9.16 14.31
N SER A 70 -0.29 -8.91 13.58
CA SER A 70 0.98 -9.67 13.71
C SER A 70 0.80 -11.16 13.50
N ASP A 71 -0.17 -11.55 12.66
CA ASP A 71 -0.44 -12.94 12.29
C ASP A 71 0.46 -13.36 11.13
N ILE A 72 1.62 -13.94 11.46
CA ILE A 72 2.66 -14.31 10.48
C ILE A 72 2.16 -15.39 9.51
N ASP A 73 1.38 -16.36 10.00
CA ASP A 73 0.86 -17.44 9.15
C ASP A 73 -0.14 -16.88 8.14
N HIS A 74 -1.04 -16.01 8.59
CA HIS A 74 -1.98 -15.31 7.71
C HIS A 74 -1.25 -14.38 6.73
N CYS A 75 -0.21 -13.67 7.17
CA CYS A 75 0.61 -12.86 6.24
C CYS A 75 1.28 -13.71 5.15
N ALA A 76 1.68 -14.95 5.45
CA ALA A 76 2.21 -15.86 4.42
C ALA A 76 1.13 -16.30 3.41
N GLU A 77 -0.11 -16.53 3.87
CA GLU A 77 -1.26 -16.81 2.99
C GLU A 77 -1.58 -15.61 2.09
N ILE A 78 -1.56 -14.40 2.64
CA ILE A 78 -1.75 -13.15 1.88
C ILE A 78 -0.63 -12.96 0.85
N ALA A 79 0.62 -13.24 1.22
CA ALA A 79 1.75 -13.15 0.29
C ALA A 79 1.57 -14.12 -0.90
N ALA A 80 1.13 -15.35 -0.65
CA ALA A 80 0.80 -16.31 -1.71
C ALA A 80 -0.34 -15.80 -2.59
N ALA A 81 -1.40 -15.24 -2.00
CA ALA A 81 -2.52 -14.65 -2.75
C ALA A 81 -2.08 -13.46 -3.62
N ILE A 82 -1.13 -12.64 -3.17
CA ILE A 82 -0.54 -11.56 -3.97
C ILE A 82 0.18 -12.14 -5.19
N VAL A 83 0.99 -13.20 -5.01
CA VAL A 83 1.67 -13.88 -6.11
C VAL A 83 0.68 -14.48 -7.08
N ASP A 84 -0.35 -15.20 -6.59
CA ASP A 84 -1.38 -15.84 -7.40
C ASP A 84 -2.21 -14.83 -8.22
N GLU A 85 -2.43 -13.62 -7.69
CA GLU A 85 -3.16 -12.57 -8.41
C GLU A 85 -2.28 -11.88 -9.47
N ILE A 86 -0.98 -11.69 -9.20
CA ILE A 86 -0.07 -10.95 -10.06
C ILE A 86 0.55 -11.86 -11.14
N LEU A 87 1.03 -13.04 -10.77
CA LEU A 87 1.81 -13.93 -11.64
C LEU A 87 1.11 -14.28 -12.97
N PRO A 88 -0.20 -14.57 -13.02
CA PRO A 88 -0.88 -14.90 -14.27
C PRO A 88 -1.00 -13.74 -15.26
N ARG A 89 -0.85 -12.48 -14.79
CA ARG A 89 -1.01 -11.30 -15.65
C ARG A 89 0.17 -11.09 -16.59
N GLY A 90 1.36 -11.62 -16.27
CA GLY A 90 2.58 -11.51 -17.07
C GLY A 90 3.19 -10.11 -17.06
N GLU A 91 2.45 -9.12 -17.56
CA GLU A 91 2.80 -7.70 -17.50
C GLU A 91 1.89 -6.99 -16.50
N VAL A 92 2.47 -6.26 -15.55
CA VAL A 92 1.74 -5.50 -14.53
C VAL A 92 2.14 -4.04 -14.61
N SER A 93 1.17 -3.17 -14.86
CA SER A 93 1.36 -1.73 -14.70
C SER A 93 1.33 -1.40 -13.21
N LEU A 94 2.41 -0.81 -12.71
CA LEU A 94 2.47 -0.31 -11.33
C LEU A 94 1.96 1.11 -11.30
N ASP A 95 0.88 1.33 -10.57
CA ASP A 95 0.38 2.66 -10.31
C ASP A 95 1.19 3.33 -9.19
N MET A 96 1.83 4.46 -9.51
CA MET A 96 2.61 5.24 -8.55
C MET A 96 1.75 5.87 -7.44
N LEU A 97 0.44 6.03 -7.65
CA LEU A 97 -0.48 6.54 -6.63
C LEU A 97 -0.93 5.43 -5.66
N ASP A 98 -1.06 4.19 -6.12
CA ASP A 98 -1.29 3.03 -5.25
C ASP A 98 -0.16 2.86 -4.21
N LEU A 99 1.04 3.36 -4.52
CA LEU A 99 2.20 3.34 -3.63
C LEU A 99 2.18 4.44 -2.55
N ARG A 100 1.19 5.34 -2.57
CA ARG A 100 1.14 6.55 -1.73
C ARG A 100 -0.08 6.60 -0.82
N SER A 101 -0.46 5.52 -0.16
CA SER A 101 -1.52 5.58 0.85
C SER A 101 -1.00 6.17 2.17
N TYR A 102 -1.78 7.06 2.81
CA TYR A 102 -1.24 8.02 3.77
C TYR A 102 -1.51 7.75 5.25
N ASP A 103 -2.58 7.10 5.65
CA ASP A 103 -2.97 7.11 7.07
C ASP A 103 -2.50 5.92 7.92
N ASP A 104 -2.11 4.80 7.31
CA ASP A 104 -1.42 3.69 7.98
C ASP A 104 -0.11 3.41 7.25
N TYR A 105 0.70 4.46 7.09
CA TYR A 105 1.92 4.47 6.26
C TYR A 105 2.78 3.21 6.42
N THR A 106 2.94 2.70 7.62
CA THR A 106 3.78 1.53 7.88
C THR A 106 3.20 0.25 7.27
N TYR A 107 1.90 -0.01 7.43
CA TYR A 107 1.28 -1.26 6.97
C TYR A 107 1.00 -1.25 5.47
N ALA A 108 0.43 -0.16 4.96
CA ALA A 108 0.21 0.03 3.54
C ALA A 108 1.54 0.05 2.76
N HIS A 109 2.59 0.63 3.34
CA HIS A 109 3.94 0.57 2.79
C HIS A 109 4.42 -0.87 2.62
N SER A 110 4.27 -1.72 3.62
CA SER A 110 4.69 -3.12 3.56
C SER A 110 3.94 -3.91 2.47
N VAL A 111 2.63 -3.68 2.30
CA VAL A 111 1.85 -4.26 1.19
C VAL A 111 2.37 -3.77 -0.15
N ASN A 112 2.62 -2.47 -0.29
CA ASN A 112 3.16 -1.90 -1.53
C ASN A 112 4.56 -2.45 -1.86
N VAL A 113 5.43 -2.59 -0.86
CA VAL A 113 6.77 -3.21 -1.04
C VAL A 113 6.63 -4.67 -1.47
N ALA A 114 5.67 -5.42 -0.89
CA ALA A 114 5.41 -6.81 -1.28
C ALA A 114 4.97 -6.92 -2.76
N VAL A 115 4.06 -6.06 -3.21
CA VAL A 115 3.64 -5.98 -4.61
C VAL A 115 4.81 -5.64 -5.54
N LEU A 116 5.63 -4.63 -5.18
CA LEU A 116 6.82 -4.26 -5.93
C LEU A 116 7.84 -5.41 -6.02
N CYS A 117 8.09 -6.09 -4.90
CA CYS A 117 8.99 -7.24 -4.85
C CYS A 117 8.48 -8.38 -5.74
N CYS A 118 7.15 -8.63 -5.76
CA CYS A 118 6.54 -9.61 -6.64
C CYS A 118 6.83 -9.30 -8.10
N VAL A 119 6.54 -8.07 -8.56
CA VAL A 119 6.75 -7.65 -9.95
C VAL A 119 8.24 -7.69 -10.35
N ILE A 120 9.14 -7.24 -9.47
CA ILE A 120 10.59 -7.29 -9.71
C ILE A 120 11.06 -8.75 -9.79
N GLY A 121 10.62 -9.61 -8.87
CA GLY A 121 10.97 -11.03 -8.84
C GLY A 121 10.51 -11.76 -10.10
N MET A 122 9.30 -11.45 -10.60
CA MET A 122 8.82 -11.95 -11.91
C MET A 122 9.74 -11.49 -13.05
N GLY A 123 10.10 -10.21 -13.10
CA GLY A 123 11.04 -9.68 -14.10
C GLY A 123 12.41 -10.35 -14.05
N MET A 124 12.82 -10.82 -12.86
CA MET A 124 14.05 -11.61 -12.64
C MET A 124 13.86 -13.10 -12.94
N GLN A 125 12.69 -13.53 -13.38
CA GLN A 125 12.34 -14.93 -13.67
C GLN A 125 12.50 -15.87 -12.45
N MET A 126 12.22 -15.36 -11.26
CA MET A 126 12.21 -16.19 -10.05
C MET A 126 11.13 -17.26 -10.16
N ASN A 127 11.41 -18.46 -9.64
CA ASN A 127 10.37 -19.49 -9.54
C ASN A 127 9.34 -19.10 -8.47
N GLU A 128 8.15 -19.67 -8.56
CA GLU A 128 7.01 -19.35 -7.69
C GLU A 128 7.32 -19.50 -6.20
N ARG A 129 8.07 -20.53 -5.82
CA ARG A 129 8.46 -20.77 -4.43
C ARG A 129 9.33 -19.63 -3.87
N ASP A 130 10.36 -19.23 -4.62
CA ASP A 130 11.27 -18.16 -4.20
C ASP A 130 10.57 -16.81 -4.23
N LEU A 131 9.63 -16.62 -5.17
CA LEU A 131 8.77 -15.44 -5.25
C LEU A 131 7.88 -15.32 -4.01
N ASN A 132 7.24 -16.42 -3.58
CA ASN A 132 6.45 -16.46 -2.34
C ASN A 132 7.29 -16.10 -1.11
N TYR A 133 8.51 -16.61 -1.01
CA TYR A 133 9.42 -16.22 0.10
C TYR A 133 9.79 -14.74 0.05
N LEU A 134 10.09 -14.20 -1.12
CA LEU A 134 10.42 -12.79 -1.31
C LEU A 134 9.25 -11.89 -0.90
N VAL A 135 8.04 -12.20 -1.37
CA VAL A 135 6.83 -11.42 -1.09
C VAL A 135 6.45 -11.49 0.39
N THR A 136 6.56 -12.68 1.02
CA THR A 136 6.34 -12.83 2.46
C THR A 136 7.35 -12.01 3.26
N ALA A 137 8.63 -12.09 2.93
CA ALA A 137 9.67 -11.31 3.60
C ALA A 137 9.44 -9.80 3.42
N ALA A 138 9.04 -9.37 2.23
CA ALA A 138 8.70 -7.97 1.95
C ALA A 138 7.48 -7.50 2.75
N LEU A 139 6.45 -8.34 2.90
CA LEU A 139 5.26 -8.01 3.68
C LEU A 139 5.60 -7.83 5.17
N LEU A 140 6.53 -8.61 5.69
CA LEU A 140 6.89 -8.66 7.11
C LEU A 140 8.12 -7.80 7.47
N HIS A 141 8.79 -7.16 6.51
CA HIS A 141 10.10 -6.53 6.71
C HIS A 141 10.13 -5.47 7.82
N ASP A 142 9.01 -4.78 8.00
CA ASP A 142 8.84 -3.69 8.95
C ASP A 142 8.01 -4.07 10.20
N LEU A 143 7.64 -5.35 10.36
CA LEU A 143 6.79 -5.82 11.46
C LEU A 143 7.37 -5.44 12.84
N GLY A 144 8.68 -5.45 12.98
CA GLY A 144 9.37 -5.06 14.20
C GLY A 144 9.13 -3.61 14.62
N LYS A 145 8.70 -2.72 13.72
CA LYS A 145 8.34 -1.33 14.05
C LYS A 145 7.18 -1.23 15.03
N LEU A 146 6.32 -2.24 15.11
CA LEU A 146 5.23 -2.31 16.11
C LEU A 146 5.73 -2.32 17.55
N SER A 147 6.97 -2.75 17.78
CA SER A 147 7.60 -2.77 19.10
C SER A 147 8.37 -1.49 19.43
N ILE A 148 8.48 -0.55 18.49
CA ILE A 148 9.19 0.72 18.68
C ILE A 148 8.25 1.72 19.37
N PRO A 149 8.69 2.41 20.45
CA PRO A 149 7.89 3.44 21.09
C PRO A 149 7.43 4.53 20.10
N PRO A 150 6.12 4.90 20.10
CA PRO A 150 5.58 5.86 19.13
C PRO A 150 6.31 7.22 19.12
N GLU A 151 6.81 7.65 20.27
CA GLU A 151 7.59 8.90 20.42
C GLU A 151 8.92 8.85 19.67
N ILE A 152 9.49 7.66 19.46
CA ILE A 152 10.71 7.46 18.68
C ILE A 152 10.35 7.26 17.21
N LEU A 153 9.34 6.41 16.94
CA LEU A 153 8.89 6.08 15.58
C LEU A 153 8.43 7.32 14.82
N ASN A 154 7.63 8.17 15.50
CA ASN A 154 7.02 9.37 14.90
C ASN A 154 7.75 10.66 15.24
N LYS A 155 9.00 10.60 15.71
CA LYS A 155 9.75 11.78 16.13
C LYS A 155 9.95 12.74 14.96
N PRO A 156 9.47 13.99 15.06
CA PRO A 156 9.75 15.00 14.05
C PRO A 156 11.23 15.44 14.16
N GLY A 157 12.06 14.96 13.23
CA GLY A 157 13.47 15.31 13.17
C GLY A 157 14.42 14.11 13.32
N ARG A 158 15.68 14.40 13.63
CA ARG A 158 16.71 13.37 13.74
C ARG A 158 16.61 12.62 15.08
N LEU A 159 16.79 11.30 15.04
CA LEU A 159 16.92 10.46 16.22
C LEU A 159 18.27 10.73 16.89
N THR A 160 18.31 10.69 18.24
CA THR A 160 19.57 10.63 18.98
C THR A 160 20.26 9.29 18.73
N PRO A 161 21.57 9.15 19.06
CA PRO A 161 22.26 7.87 18.95
C PRO A 161 21.57 6.73 19.73
N GLU A 162 21.02 7.04 20.91
CA GLU A 162 20.31 6.08 21.78
C GLU A 162 18.98 5.66 21.16
N GLU A 163 18.18 6.63 20.69
CA GLU A 163 16.92 6.39 19.98
C GLU A 163 17.15 5.59 18.70
N TYR A 164 18.22 5.88 17.97
CA TYR A 164 18.60 5.12 16.78
C TYR A 164 18.95 3.67 17.08
N GLN A 165 19.57 3.37 18.24
CA GLN A 165 19.80 1.99 18.66
C GLN A 165 18.50 1.25 19.00
N ILE A 166 17.48 1.96 19.51
CA ILE A 166 16.14 1.40 19.72
C ILE A 166 15.48 1.14 18.35
N MET A 167 15.51 2.12 17.44
CA MET A 167 14.96 1.99 16.09
C MET A 167 15.55 0.80 15.34
N LYS A 168 16.84 0.52 15.45
CA LYS A 168 17.49 -0.61 14.77
C LYS A 168 17.07 -2.01 15.25
N LYS A 169 16.20 -2.11 16.23
CA LYS A 169 15.73 -3.42 16.75
C LYS A 169 14.54 -3.98 15.98
N HIS A 170 13.98 -3.18 15.06
CA HIS A 170 12.87 -3.65 14.20
C HIS A 170 13.32 -4.67 13.17
#